data_95d2e2748062c2c7f7320c6fbb29400b
#
_entry.id   95d2e2748062c2c7f7320c6fbb29400b
#
_cell.length_a   1.000
_cell.length_b   1.000
_cell.length_c   1.000
_cell.angle_alpha   90.00
_cell.angle_beta   90.00
_cell.angle_gamma   90.00
#
_symmetry.space_group_name_H-M   'P 1'
#
loop_
_entity.id
_entity.type
_entity.pdbx_description
1 polymer ?
#
loop_
_entity_poly.entity_id
_entity_poly.type
_entity_poly.pdbx_seq_one_letter_code
_entity_poly.pdbx_strand_id
1 'polypeptide(L)'
;MKDWNTCFAYLNMELPDDIRRLKEAGYYNAAIARIDACLAEDWTASQNQPLHPQGALPVNPTPHGVDAWRQGLLAHREILRRLPQDYTLTAEQLLNQLQATLRDFTAEEFAALDAAGQMDWRFVEGQKRYIYRAAETLVATHPDLAARQLNAPVPERSWDRFEPQHDQMVRTGAVSADITLRTSIGMTDETFARALAAAKAEGRDTVHVKVWLPLPAACPAQSNITLDSFTAQPTYIAPETAPQRTAYWEADLAE
;
A
#
# COMPACT_ATOMS: atom_id res chain seq x y z
N MET A 1 -20.06 -10.37 14.47
CA MET A 1 -19.69 -9.59 13.26
C MET A 1 -18.58 -8.66 13.67
N LYS A 2 -17.33 -8.83 13.18
CA LYS A 2 -16.27 -7.87 13.46
C LYS A 2 -16.70 -6.53 12.85
N ASP A 3 -16.74 -5.49 13.64
CA ASP A 3 -17.00 -4.15 13.13
C ASP A 3 -15.76 -3.71 12.32
N TRP A 4 -15.90 -3.69 11.01
CA TRP A 4 -14.83 -3.32 10.07
C TRP A 4 -14.37 -1.86 10.27
N ASN A 5 -15.20 -1.00 10.86
CA ASN A 5 -14.81 0.37 11.18
C ASN A 5 -13.71 0.41 12.25
N THR A 6 -13.65 -0.58 13.14
CA THR A 6 -12.57 -0.68 14.14
C THR A 6 -11.26 -1.16 13.52
N CYS A 7 -11.28 -1.87 12.39
CA CYS A 7 -10.07 -2.33 11.71
C CYS A 7 -9.22 -1.19 11.14
N PHE A 8 -9.83 -0.03 10.85
CA PHE A 8 -9.14 1.15 10.30
C PHE A 8 -8.99 2.28 11.33
N ALA A 9 -9.45 2.08 12.56
CA ALA A 9 -9.34 3.09 13.62
C ALA A 9 -7.88 3.51 13.88
N TYR A 10 -6.92 2.62 13.64
CA TYR A 10 -5.49 2.90 13.76
C TYR A 10 -4.98 3.93 12.72
N LEU A 11 -5.65 4.11 11.58
CA LEU A 11 -5.25 5.10 10.58
C LEU A 11 -5.43 6.53 11.09
N ASN A 12 -6.34 6.73 12.04
CA ASN A 12 -6.61 8.01 12.68
C ASN A 12 -5.89 8.14 14.05
N MET A 13 -5.03 7.17 14.39
CA MET A 13 -4.28 7.23 15.63
C MET A 13 -3.12 8.23 15.49
N GLU A 14 -3.04 9.18 16.42
CA GLU A 14 -1.86 10.02 16.57
C GLU A 14 -0.72 9.20 17.20
N LEU A 15 0.40 9.13 16.49
CA LEU A 15 1.61 8.54 17.04
C LEU A 15 2.16 9.43 18.17
N PRO A 16 2.74 8.82 19.24
CA PRO A 16 3.53 9.56 20.22
C PRO A 16 4.55 10.47 19.52
N ASP A 17 4.76 11.67 20.06
CA ASP A 17 5.58 12.72 19.43
C ASP A 17 7.00 12.27 19.11
N ASP A 18 7.62 11.49 20.00
CA ASP A 18 8.96 10.95 19.81
C ASP A 18 9.00 9.98 18.60
N ILE A 19 8.03 9.09 18.48
CA ILE A 19 7.92 8.15 17.34
C ILE A 19 7.61 8.91 16.05
N ARG A 20 6.69 9.88 16.11
CA ARG A 20 6.34 10.72 14.96
C ARG A 20 7.54 11.46 14.41
N ARG A 21 8.33 12.12 15.28
CA ARG A 21 9.55 12.84 14.89
C ARG A 21 10.59 11.92 14.24
N LEU A 22 10.81 10.72 14.80
CA LEU A 22 11.72 9.73 14.21
C LEU A 22 11.24 9.28 12.82
N LYS A 23 9.94 9.02 12.66
CA LYS A 23 9.33 8.66 11.37
C LYS A 23 9.48 9.80 10.36
N GLU A 24 9.15 11.04 10.73
CA GLU A 24 9.26 12.22 9.85
C GLU A 24 10.70 12.51 9.43
N ALA A 25 11.65 12.27 10.33
CA ALA A 25 13.08 12.40 10.04
C ALA A 25 13.68 11.20 9.27
N GLY A 26 12.89 10.14 9.03
CA GLY A 26 13.32 8.95 8.30
C GLY A 26 14.16 7.97 9.10
N TYR A 27 14.21 8.07 10.42
CA TYR A 27 14.90 7.12 11.31
C TYR A 27 13.96 5.97 11.69
N TYR A 28 13.62 5.13 10.71
CA TYR A 28 12.59 4.11 10.85
C TYR A 28 12.98 3.01 11.84
N ASN A 29 14.24 2.59 11.87
CA ASN A 29 14.72 1.58 12.83
C ASN A 29 14.58 2.08 14.27
N ALA A 30 14.91 3.34 14.53
CA ALA A 30 14.75 3.94 15.85
C ALA A 30 13.26 4.09 16.22
N ALA A 31 12.41 4.48 15.28
CA ALA A 31 10.97 4.55 15.47
C ALA A 31 10.36 3.17 15.79
N ILE A 32 10.78 2.12 15.07
CA ILE A 32 10.36 0.74 15.32
C ILE A 32 10.81 0.29 16.73
N ALA A 33 12.07 0.53 17.11
CA ALA A 33 12.56 0.18 18.44
C ALA A 33 11.77 0.89 19.55
N ARG A 34 11.38 2.15 19.33
CA ARG A 34 10.56 2.89 20.27
C ARG A 34 9.13 2.33 20.36
N ILE A 35 8.53 1.94 19.21
CA ILE A 35 7.23 1.24 19.18
C ILE A 35 7.32 -0.08 19.94
N ASP A 36 8.36 -0.88 19.71
CA ASP A 36 8.54 -2.16 20.39
C ASP A 36 8.70 -1.98 21.91
N ALA A 37 9.37 -0.92 22.35
CA ALA A 37 9.44 -0.54 23.77
C ALA A 37 8.05 -0.24 24.34
N CYS A 38 7.25 0.59 23.65
CA CYS A 38 5.88 0.89 24.06
C CYS A 38 4.99 -0.36 24.10
N LEU A 39 5.17 -1.29 23.17
CA LEU A 39 4.40 -2.55 23.14
C LEU A 39 4.79 -3.52 24.26
N ALA A 40 6.03 -3.43 24.77
CA ALA A 40 6.54 -4.25 25.86
C ALA A 40 6.11 -3.74 27.25
N GLU A 41 5.67 -2.50 27.38
CA GLU A 41 5.16 -1.95 28.64
C GLU A 41 3.90 -2.69 29.09
N ASP A 42 3.84 -3.04 30.37
CA ASP A 42 2.66 -3.69 30.95
C ASP A 42 1.60 -2.64 31.31
N TRP A 43 0.69 -2.43 30.38
CA TRP A 43 -0.40 -1.45 30.51
C TRP A 43 -1.49 -1.85 31.49
N THR A 44 -1.49 -3.12 31.98
CA THR A 44 -2.45 -3.59 32.97
C THR A 44 -2.10 -3.08 34.38
N ALA A 45 -0.83 -2.80 34.62
CA ALA A 45 -0.35 -2.25 35.89
C ALA A 45 -0.52 -0.73 36.02
N SER A 46 -0.74 -0.04 34.90
CA SER A 46 -0.73 1.45 34.82
C SER A 46 -2.11 2.10 34.88
N GLN A 47 -3.16 1.41 35.32
CA GLN A 47 -4.51 2.00 35.38
C GLN A 47 -4.64 3.22 36.32
N ASN A 48 -3.58 3.59 37.04
CA ASN A 48 -3.57 4.69 38.03
C ASN A 48 -2.55 5.82 37.75
N GLN A 49 -1.85 5.81 36.61
CA GLN A 49 -0.99 6.94 36.25
C GLN A 49 -1.47 7.62 34.97
N PRO A 50 -1.55 8.95 34.95
CA PRO A 50 -1.85 9.69 33.72
C PRO A 50 -0.71 9.45 32.72
N LEU A 51 -1.02 8.76 31.63
CA LEU A 51 -0.12 8.53 30.53
C LEU A 51 0.21 9.87 29.84
N HIS A 52 1.37 10.39 30.13
CA HIS A 52 2.07 11.51 29.53
C HIS A 52 1.39 12.90 29.56
N PRO A 53 2.07 13.92 30.08
CA PRO A 53 1.58 15.28 30.10
C PRO A 53 1.51 15.98 28.73
N GLN A 54 1.84 15.35 27.62
CA GLN A 54 1.98 16.02 26.32
C GLN A 54 1.50 15.25 25.09
N GLY A 55 0.76 14.17 25.21
CA GLY A 55 0.19 13.48 24.07
C GLY A 55 -1.19 12.97 24.42
N ALA A 56 -2.21 13.57 23.84
CA ALA A 56 -3.61 13.31 24.14
C ALA A 56 -4.01 11.89 23.71
N LEU A 57 -3.76 10.92 24.58
CA LEU A 57 -4.66 9.77 24.66
C LEU A 57 -5.88 10.23 25.48
N PRO A 58 -7.10 9.80 25.12
CA PRO A 58 -8.28 10.13 25.91
C PRO A 58 -8.05 9.70 27.36
N VAL A 59 -8.46 10.56 28.28
CA VAL A 59 -8.21 10.53 29.73
C VAL A 59 -8.73 9.25 30.43
N ASN A 60 -9.37 8.35 29.73
CA ASN A 60 -9.73 7.00 30.15
C ASN A 60 -9.75 6.09 28.92
N PRO A 61 -8.66 5.37 28.59
CA PRO A 61 -8.78 4.30 27.62
C PRO A 61 -9.69 3.23 28.23
N THR A 62 -10.88 3.06 27.67
CA THR A 62 -11.62 1.83 27.87
C THR A 62 -10.71 0.64 27.49
N PRO A 63 -10.90 -0.58 28.00
CA PRO A 63 -10.11 -1.73 27.57
C PRO A 63 -10.00 -1.87 26.04
N HIS A 64 -11.05 -1.46 25.30
CA HIS A 64 -11.06 -1.33 23.86
C HIS A 64 -10.11 -0.25 23.31
N GLY A 65 -9.86 0.80 24.08
CA GLY A 65 -8.94 1.88 23.68
C GLY A 65 -7.47 1.46 23.72
N VAL A 66 -7.07 0.67 24.72
CA VAL A 66 -5.71 0.11 24.82
C VAL A 66 -5.43 -0.85 23.68
N ASP A 67 -6.38 -1.74 23.38
CA ASP A 67 -6.24 -2.70 22.27
C ASP A 67 -6.17 -1.98 20.92
N ALA A 68 -7.01 -0.97 20.69
CA ALA A 68 -6.97 -0.16 19.48
C ALA A 68 -5.62 0.57 19.33
N TRP A 69 -5.10 1.13 20.41
CA TRP A 69 -3.80 1.79 20.42
C TRP A 69 -2.65 0.82 20.12
N ARG A 70 -2.64 -0.36 20.76
CA ARG A 70 -1.64 -1.42 20.47
C ARG A 70 -1.72 -1.87 19.01
N GLN A 71 -2.92 -2.08 18.47
CA GLN A 71 -3.12 -2.42 17.07
C GLN A 71 -2.62 -1.31 16.13
N GLY A 72 -2.84 -0.06 16.49
CA GLY A 72 -2.31 1.10 15.78
C GLY A 72 -0.78 1.13 15.75
N LEU A 73 -0.12 0.90 16.89
CA LEU A 73 1.34 0.79 16.96
C LEU A 73 1.89 -0.35 16.10
N LEU A 74 1.25 -1.53 16.14
CA LEU A 74 1.63 -2.68 15.31
C LEU A 74 1.51 -2.36 13.82
N ALA A 75 0.45 -1.68 13.40
CA ALA A 75 0.27 -1.27 12.02
C ALA A 75 1.31 -0.23 11.59
N HIS A 76 1.59 0.77 12.41
CA HIS A 76 2.65 1.74 12.14
C HIS A 76 4.03 1.09 12.08
N ARG A 77 4.32 0.12 12.97
CA ARG A 77 5.55 -0.66 12.91
C ARG A 77 5.71 -1.37 11.57
N GLU A 78 4.65 -1.98 11.08
CA GLU A 78 4.66 -2.66 9.78
C GLU A 78 4.86 -1.68 8.61
N ILE A 79 4.20 -0.53 8.64
CA ILE A 79 4.41 0.54 7.65
C ILE A 79 5.89 0.98 7.64
N LEU A 80 6.47 1.21 8.82
CA LEU A 80 7.88 1.63 8.93
C LEU A 80 8.86 0.57 8.43
N ARG A 81 8.54 -0.71 8.55
CA ARG A 81 9.34 -1.81 7.98
C ARG A 81 9.29 -1.86 6.46
N ARG A 82 8.16 -1.44 5.86
CA ARG A 82 7.95 -1.46 4.40
C ARG A 82 8.54 -0.26 3.70
N LEU A 83 8.50 0.91 4.32
CA LEU A 83 8.97 2.16 3.70
C LEU A 83 10.38 2.05 3.10
N PRO A 84 11.40 1.47 3.77
CA PRO A 84 12.73 1.29 3.17
C PRO A 84 12.75 0.36 1.94
N GLN A 85 11.75 -0.51 1.79
CA GLN A 85 11.63 -1.42 0.64
C GLN A 85 11.07 -0.70 -0.58
N ASP A 86 10.29 0.36 -0.38
CA ASP A 86 9.76 1.18 -1.45
C ASP A 86 10.74 2.29 -1.87
N TYR A 87 11.50 2.85 -0.93
CA TYR A 87 12.45 3.95 -1.16
C TYR A 87 13.89 3.42 -1.19
N THR A 88 14.25 2.79 -2.28
CA THR A 88 15.53 2.06 -2.42
C THR A 88 16.57 2.79 -3.24
N LEU A 89 16.17 3.66 -4.18
CA LEU A 89 17.10 4.26 -5.14
C LEU A 89 17.87 5.45 -4.56
N THR A 90 19.17 5.48 -4.84
CA THR A 90 19.98 6.70 -4.68
C THR A 90 19.73 7.67 -5.84
N ALA A 91 20.15 8.94 -5.69
CA ALA A 91 20.10 9.91 -6.78
C ALA A 91 20.88 9.42 -8.03
N GLU A 92 22.05 8.85 -7.81
CA GLU A 92 22.89 8.30 -8.88
C GLU A 92 22.20 7.13 -9.60
N GLN A 93 21.61 6.20 -8.86
CA GLN A 93 20.88 5.07 -9.44
C GLN A 93 19.68 5.52 -10.26
N LEU A 94 18.91 6.48 -9.76
CA LEU A 94 17.76 7.02 -10.48
C LEU A 94 18.21 7.81 -11.72
N LEU A 95 19.25 8.63 -11.62
CA LEU A 95 19.82 9.33 -12.77
C LEU A 95 20.26 8.35 -13.85
N ASN A 96 20.99 7.29 -13.49
CA ASN A 96 21.43 6.27 -14.43
C ASN A 96 20.26 5.54 -15.10
N GLN A 97 19.17 5.25 -14.36
CA GLN A 97 17.95 4.67 -14.93
C GLN A 97 17.29 5.61 -15.94
N LEU A 98 17.17 6.90 -15.62
CA LEU A 98 16.60 7.90 -16.52
C LEU A 98 17.44 8.09 -17.78
N GLN A 99 18.77 8.14 -17.67
CA GLN A 99 19.69 8.22 -18.81
C GLN A 99 19.64 6.96 -19.70
N ALA A 100 19.42 5.79 -19.12
CA ALA A 100 19.24 4.55 -19.87
C ALA A 100 17.87 4.47 -20.57
N THR A 101 16.88 5.24 -20.11
CA THR A 101 15.51 5.19 -20.59
C THR A 101 15.17 6.32 -21.57
N LEU A 102 15.80 7.50 -21.36
CA LEU A 102 15.49 8.74 -22.08
C LEU A 102 16.65 9.20 -22.94
N ARG A 103 16.37 9.73 -24.13
CA ARG A 103 17.37 10.40 -24.96
C ARG A 103 17.80 11.71 -24.31
N ASP A 104 19.12 11.97 -24.34
CA ASP A 104 19.71 13.27 -23.98
C ASP A 104 19.31 13.77 -22.58
N PHE A 105 19.00 12.85 -21.64
CA PHE A 105 18.69 13.21 -20.26
C PHE A 105 19.96 13.55 -19.48
N THR A 106 20.00 14.73 -18.86
CA THR A 106 21.20 15.25 -18.21
C THR A 106 21.09 15.27 -16.68
N ALA A 107 22.24 15.41 -16.01
CA ALA A 107 22.28 15.59 -14.57
C ALA A 107 21.65 16.93 -14.12
N GLU A 108 21.77 17.96 -14.94
CA GLU A 108 21.18 19.27 -14.69
C GLU A 108 19.64 19.21 -14.74
N GLU A 109 19.10 18.46 -15.72
CA GLU A 109 17.67 18.21 -15.81
C GLU A 109 17.14 17.43 -14.62
N PHE A 110 17.89 16.39 -14.19
CA PHE A 110 17.60 15.65 -12.96
C PHE A 110 17.53 16.59 -11.75
N ALA A 111 18.55 17.45 -11.57
CA ALA A 111 18.60 18.39 -10.46
C ALA A 111 17.45 19.39 -10.50
N ALA A 112 17.03 19.84 -11.67
CA ALA A 112 15.90 20.73 -11.84
C ALA A 112 14.57 20.07 -11.45
N LEU A 113 14.33 18.82 -11.88
CA LEU A 113 13.13 18.03 -11.50
C LEU A 113 13.09 17.76 -10.00
N ASP A 114 14.23 17.42 -9.40
CA ASP A 114 14.32 17.16 -7.96
C ASP A 114 14.07 18.44 -7.13
N ALA A 115 14.66 19.56 -7.54
CA ALA A 115 14.47 20.86 -6.90
C ALA A 115 13.00 21.36 -7.04
N ALA A 116 12.35 21.02 -8.14
CA ALA A 116 10.94 21.34 -8.40
C ALA A 116 9.98 20.41 -7.63
N GLY A 117 10.48 19.41 -6.89
CA GLY A 117 9.64 18.47 -6.13
C GLY A 117 8.85 17.49 -7.00
N GLN A 118 9.32 17.23 -8.23
CA GLN A 118 8.66 16.34 -9.19
C GLN A 118 8.97 14.85 -8.94
N MET A 119 9.84 14.55 -7.97
CA MET A 119 10.25 13.20 -7.63
C MET A 119 9.77 12.83 -6.22
N ASP A 120 9.22 11.63 -6.06
CA ASP A 120 8.87 11.10 -4.74
C ASP A 120 10.10 10.54 -4.05
N TRP A 121 10.48 11.15 -2.94
CA TRP A 121 11.63 10.76 -2.15
C TRP A 121 11.36 10.86 -0.64
N ARG A 122 12.14 10.13 0.14
CA ARG A 122 12.15 10.20 1.60
C ARG A 122 13.56 10.12 2.15
N PHE A 123 13.75 10.58 3.37
CA PHE A 123 14.89 10.16 4.17
C PHE A 123 14.67 8.74 4.68
N VAL A 124 15.65 7.86 4.47
CA VAL A 124 15.71 6.50 4.99
C VAL A 124 17.06 6.37 5.71
N GLU A 125 17.01 6.25 7.03
CA GLU A 125 18.19 6.21 7.91
C GLU A 125 19.21 7.33 7.60
N GLY A 126 18.69 8.55 7.49
CA GLY A 126 19.52 9.75 7.22
C GLY A 126 19.97 9.93 5.78
N GLN A 127 19.60 9.06 4.85
CA GLN A 127 19.93 9.15 3.43
C GLN A 127 18.69 9.47 2.60
N LYS A 128 18.82 10.43 1.67
CA LYS A 128 17.76 10.69 0.68
C LYS A 128 17.65 9.49 -0.26
N ARG A 129 16.46 8.93 -0.34
CA ARG A 129 16.12 7.79 -1.20
C ARG A 129 14.88 8.09 -2.01
N TYR A 130 14.86 7.66 -3.26
CA TYR A 130 13.75 7.79 -4.17
C TYR A 130 12.98 6.47 -4.24
N ILE A 131 11.68 6.58 -4.50
CA ILE A 131 10.83 5.40 -4.68
C ILE A 131 11.33 4.56 -5.85
N TYR A 132 11.28 3.23 -5.72
CA TYR A 132 11.82 2.30 -6.72
C TYR A 132 11.25 2.49 -8.14
N ARG A 133 10.04 3.06 -8.27
CA ARG A 133 9.37 3.35 -9.53
C ARG A 133 9.49 4.81 -9.99
N ALA A 134 10.40 5.59 -9.44
CA ALA A 134 10.50 7.02 -9.72
C ALA A 134 10.72 7.33 -11.22
N ALA A 135 11.59 6.58 -11.89
CA ALA A 135 11.83 6.76 -13.32
C ALA A 135 10.56 6.50 -14.15
N GLU A 136 9.86 5.42 -13.88
CA GLU A 136 8.60 5.04 -14.55
C GLU A 136 7.51 6.09 -14.32
N THR A 137 7.38 6.54 -13.06
CA THR A 137 6.40 7.58 -12.69
C THR A 137 6.67 8.90 -13.38
N LEU A 138 7.94 9.36 -13.41
CA LEU A 138 8.32 10.59 -14.11
C LEU A 138 7.95 10.56 -15.59
N VAL A 139 8.31 9.46 -16.27
CA VAL A 139 7.98 9.29 -17.68
C VAL A 139 6.47 9.26 -17.91
N ALA A 140 5.71 8.61 -17.04
CA ALA A 140 4.25 8.53 -17.16
C ALA A 140 3.54 9.86 -16.90
N THR A 141 4.13 10.75 -16.11
CA THR A 141 3.51 12.03 -15.70
C THR A 141 4.03 13.27 -16.44
N HIS A 142 5.12 13.13 -17.21
CA HIS A 142 5.75 14.23 -17.95
C HIS A 142 5.74 13.91 -19.45
N PRO A 143 4.83 14.49 -20.24
CA PRO A 143 4.72 14.21 -21.67
C PRO A 143 5.99 14.49 -22.50
N ASP A 144 6.78 15.49 -22.11
CA ASP A 144 8.07 15.81 -22.70
C ASP A 144 9.11 14.72 -22.47
N LEU A 145 9.14 14.11 -21.27
CA LEU A 145 10.00 12.96 -20.99
C LEU A 145 9.49 11.71 -21.73
N ALA A 146 8.18 11.49 -21.75
CA ALA A 146 7.58 10.39 -22.47
C ALA A 146 7.94 10.41 -23.97
N ALA A 147 7.96 11.58 -24.61
CA ALA A 147 8.34 11.76 -26.02
C ALA A 147 9.83 11.42 -26.31
N ARG A 148 10.67 11.37 -25.27
CA ARG A 148 12.11 11.09 -25.36
C ARG A 148 12.46 9.65 -25.02
N GLN A 149 11.48 8.78 -24.70
CA GLN A 149 11.75 7.38 -24.40
C GLN A 149 12.47 6.68 -25.55
N LEU A 150 13.56 5.96 -25.23
CA LEU A 150 14.34 5.18 -26.21
C LEU A 150 13.59 3.94 -26.71
N ASN A 151 12.87 3.30 -25.81
CA ASN A 151 12.10 2.09 -26.05
C ASN A 151 10.67 2.29 -25.57
N ALA A 152 9.99 3.34 -26.06
CA ALA A 152 8.60 3.54 -25.73
C ALA A 152 7.85 2.24 -26.11
N PRO A 153 7.18 1.56 -25.18
CA PRO A 153 6.30 0.49 -25.57
C PRO A 153 5.32 1.10 -26.57
N VAL A 154 5.17 0.47 -27.73
CA VAL A 154 4.09 0.83 -28.66
C VAL A 154 2.82 0.77 -27.79
N PRO A 155 2.12 1.88 -27.62
CA PRO A 155 1.00 1.86 -26.69
C PRO A 155 -0.09 0.98 -27.29
N GLU A 156 -0.15 -0.29 -26.86
CA GLU A 156 -1.37 -1.10 -27.03
C GLU A 156 -2.58 -0.45 -26.32
N ARG A 157 -2.32 0.54 -25.51
CA ARG A 157 -3.29 1.37 -24.81
C ARG A 157 -3.12 2.81 -25.22
N SER A 158 -3.33 3.09 -26.48
CA SER A 158 -3.54 4.48 -26.83
C SER A 158 -4.85 4.93 -26.20
N TRP A 159 -4.87 6.15 -25.73
CA TRP A 159 -6.11 6.85 -25.37
C TRP A 159 -7.12 6.80 -26.52
N ASP A 160 -6.67 6.56 -27.74
CA ASP A 160 -7.45 6.31 -28.96
C ASP A 160 -8.54 5.24 -28.76
N ARG A 161 -8.36 4.28 -27.86
CA ARG A 161 -9.40 3.30 -27.50
C ARG A 161 -10.53 3.94 -26.68
N PHE A 162 -10.24 4.99 -25.95
CA PHE A 162 -11.19 5.67 -25.07
C PHE A 162 -11.75 6.97 -25.71
N GLU A 163 -11.07 7.53 -26.71
CA GLU A 163 -11.54 8.74 -27.40
C GLU A 163 -12.96 8.59 -27.94
N PRO A 164 -13.34 7.49 -28.63
CA PRO A 164 -14.71 7.33 -29.11
C PRO A 164 -15.75 7.32 -27.98
N GLN A 165 -15.45 6.70 -26.85
CA GLN A 165 -16.32 6.68 -25.68
C GLN A 165 -16.36 8.05 -25.01
N HIS A 166 -15.23 8.73 -24.89
CA HIS A 166 -15.16 10.10 -24.37
C HIS A 166 -15.98 11.05 -25.23
N ASP A 167 -15.80 11.04 -26.55
CA ASP A 167 -16.55 11.87 -27.49
C ASP A 167 -18.05 11.54 -27.45
N GLN A 168 -18.40 10.28 -27.32
CA GLN A 168 -19.79 9.88 -27.13
C GLN A 168 -20.34 10.44 -25.82
N MET A 169 -19.60 10.32 -24.71
CA MET A 169 -20.00 10.86 -23.41
C MET A 169 -20.21 12.37 -23.46
N VAL A 170 -19.31 13.09 -24.13
CA VAL A 170 -19.45 14.57 -24.34
C VAL A 170 -20.73 14.89 -25.11
N ARG A 171 -21.07 14.11 -26.15
CA ARG A 171 -22.26 14.35 -26.99
C ARG A 171 -23.57 13.92 -26.32
N THR A 172 -23.57 12.82 -25.56
CA THR A 172 -24.81 12.19 -25.06
C THR A 172 -25.00 12.35 -23.56
N GLY A 173 -24.00 12.88 -22.84
CA GLY A 173 -23.99 13.03 -21.40
C GLY A 173 -23.65 11.76 -20.64
N ALA A 174 -23.71 10.58 -21.25
CA ALA A 174 -23.38 9.31 -20.63
C ALA A 174 -23.01 8.26 -21.66
N VAL A 175 -22.18 7.30 -21.24
CA VAL A 175 -21.86 6.07 -21.98
C VAL A 175 -22.00 4.89 -21.02
N SER A 176 -22.61 3.81 -21.49
CA SER A 176 -22.67 2.55 -20.76
C SER A 176 -21.85 1.48 -21.47
N ALA A 177 -21.19 0.64 -20.70
CA ALA A 177 -20.42 -0.49 -21.22
C ALA A 177 -20.62 -1.71 -20.32
N ASP A 178 -20.69 -2.89 -20.96
CA ASP A 178 -20.60 -4.15 -20.25
C ASP A 178 -19.14 -4.55 -20.11
N ILE A 179 -18.69 -4.81 -18.88
CA ILE A 179 -17.30 -5.10 -18.56
C ILE A 179 -17.20 -6.49 -17.94
N THR A 180 -16.46 -7.39 -18.57
CA THR A 180 -16.09 -8.67 -17.98
C THR A 180 -14.68 -8.61 -17.45
N LEU A 181 -14.51 -8.85 -16.15
CA LEU A 181 -13.23 -8.90 -15.48
C LEU A 181 -12.86 -10.35 -15.16
N ARG A 182 -11.66 -10.75 -15.56
CA ARG A 182 -11.04 -11.98 -15.10
C ARG A 182 -9.73 -11.65 -14.42
N THR A 183 -9.54 -12.11 -13.19
CA THR A 183 -8.33 -11.88 -12.43
C THR A 183 -7.91 -13.16 -11.70
N SER A 184 -6.64 -13.26 -11.39
CA SER A 184 -6.08 -14.34 -10.57
C SER A 184 -5.17 -13.73 -9.51
N ILE A 185 -5.17 -14.35 -8.34
CA ILE A 185 -4.20 -14.08 -7.27
C ILE A 185 -3.48 -15.38 -6.99
N GLY A 186 -2.17 -15.33 -6.94
CA GLY A 186 -1.34 -16.49 -6.65
C GLY A 186 -0.07 -16.10 -5.92
N MET A 187 0.52 -17.07 -5.27
CA MET A 187 1.85 -17.02 -4.70
C MET A 187 2.79 -17.75 -5.65
N THR A 188 4.01 -17.27 -5.85
CA THR A 188 5.01 -18.01 -6.62
C THR A 188 5.47 -19.24 -5.84
N ASP A 189 5.87 -20.31 -6.57
CA ASP A 189 6.35 -21.55 -5.96
C ASP A 189 7.52 -21.28 -4.99
N GLU A 190 8.44 -20.38 -5.34
CA GLU A 190 9.54 -19.97 -4.47
C GLU A 190 9.05 -19.33 -3.16
N THR A 191 8.08 -18.45 -3.25
CA THR A 191 7.51 -17.78 -2.06
C THR A 191 6.78 -18.79 -1.19
N PHE A 192 6.04 -19.72 -1.81
CA PHE A 192 5.35 -20.79 -1.09
C PHE A 192 6.33 -21.73 -0.40
N ALA A 193 7.37 -22.21 -1.11
CA ALA A 193 8.40 -23.08 -0.55
C ALA A 193 9.12 -22.45 0.65
N ARG A 194 9.45 -21.15 0.55
CA ARG A 194 10.06 -20.41 1.66
C ARG A 194 9.12 -20.31 2.87
N ALA A 195 7.83 -20.01 2.64
CA ALA A 195 6.83 -19.93 3.70
C ALA A 195 6.60 -21.29 4.37
N LEU A 196 6.58 -22.38 3.59
CA LEU A 196 6.42 -23.73 4.10
C LEU A 196 7.64 -24.19 4.90
N ALA A 197 8.86 -23.85 4.47
CA ALA A 197 10.08 -24.14 5.22
C ALA A 197 10.07 -23.43 6.58
N ALA A 198 9.62 -22.16 6.63
CA ALA A 198 9.45 -21.44 7.89
C ALA A 198 8.39 -22.07 8.78
N ALA A 199 7.25 -22.49 8.23
CA ALA A 199 6.21 -23.20 8.99
C ALA A 199 6.70 -24.53 9.57
N LYS A 200 7.44 -25.32 8.76
CA LYS A 200 8.05 -26.59 9.21
C LYS A 200 9.06 -26.38 10.35
N ALA A 201 9.83 -25.30 10.31
CA ALA A 201 10.74 -24.96 11.41
C ALA A 201 10.01 -24.62 12.73
N GLU A 202 8.75 -24.22 12.65
CA GLU A 202 7.85 -23.95 13.78
C GLU A 202 6.97 -25.17 14.15
N GLY A 203 7.21 -26.34 13.52
CA GLY A 203 6.45 -27.56 13.77
C GLY A 203 5.07 -27.62 13.13
N ARG A 204 4.84 -26.83 12.05
CA ARG A 204 3.60 -26.85 11.28
C ARG A 204 3.86 -27.42 9.89
N ASP A 205 2.94 -28.26 9.40
CA ASP A 205 3.05 -28.90 8.08
C ASP A 205 2.32 -28.13 6.97
N THR A 206 1.71 -27.00 7.32
CA THR A 206 0.92 -26.18 6.42
C THR A 206 1.27 -24.69 6.52
N VAL A 207 1.01 -23.96 5.46
CA VAL A 207 1.08 -22.49 5.44
C VAL A 207 -0.35 -21.94 5.54
N HIS A 208 -0.65 -21.23 6.61
CA HIS A 208 -1.91 -20.55 6.76
C HIS A 208 -1.94 -19.30 5.88
N VAL A 209 -2.87 -19.24 4.92
CA VAL A 209 -3.00 -18.14 3.97
C VAL A 209 -4.34 -17.43 4.14
N LYS A 210 -4.29 -16.12 3.97
CA LYS A 210 -5.47 -15.24 3.89
C LYS A 210 -5.37 -14.43 2.61
N VAL A 211 -6.44 -14.44 1.83
CA VAL A 211 -6.49 -13.77 0.53
C VAL A 211 -7.70 -12.86 0.47
N TRP A 212 -7.50 -11.64 0.02
CA TRP A 212 -8.53 -10.65 -0.21
C TRP A 212 -8.49 -10.21 -1.67
N LEU A 213 -9.62 -10.36 -2.35
CA LEU A 213 -9.79 -9.91 -3.73
C LEU A 213 -10.86 -8.80 -3.75
N PRO A 214 -10.50 -7.56 -4.11
CA PRO A 214 -11.49 -6.52 -4.33
C PRO A 214 -12.47 -6.93 -5.43
N LEU A 215 -13.74 -6.72 -5.18
CA LEU A 215 -14.82 -6.95 -6.13
C LEU A 215 -15.50 -5.64 -6.48
N PRO A 216 -16.09 -5.53 -7.68
CA PRO A 216 -16.94 -4.41 -8.01
C PRO A 216 -18.09 -4.27 -6.99
N ALA A 217 -18.39 -3.04 -6.59
CA ALA A 217 -19.50 -2.71 -5.69
C ALA A 217 -20.56 -1.93 -6.44
N ALA A 218 -21.83 -2.14 -6.10
CA ALA A 218 -22.93 -1.38 -6.68
C ALA A 218 -22.85 0.09 -6.29
N CYS A 219 -22.96 0.97 -7.27
CA CYS A 219 -23.01 2.41 -7.09
C CYS A 219 -23.78 3.06 -8.25
N PRO A 220 -24.07 4.37 -8.21
CA PRO A 220 -24.81 5.02 -9.29
C PRO A 220 -24.21 4.87 -10.70
N ALA A 221 -22.88 4.69 -10.78
CA ALA A 221 -22.16 4.51 -12.03
C ALA A 221 -21.92 3.03 -12.40
N GLN A 222 -22.28 2.08 -11.55
CA GLN A 222 -21.97 0.66 -11.72
C GLN A 222 -23.08 -0.22 -11.14
N SER A 223 -23.73 -0.98 -11.99
CA SER A 223 -24.89 -1.81 -11.64
C SER A 223 -24.85 -3.17 -12.36
N ASN A 224 -25.80 -4.05 -12.07
CA ASN A 224 -25.94 -5.38 -12.69
C ASN A 224 -24.69 -6.24 -12.55
N ILE A 225 -24.08 -6.23 -11.36
CA ILE A 225 -22.83 -6.94 -11.08
C ILE A 225 -23.16 -8.42 -10.84
N THR A 226 -22.59 -9.30 -11.66
CA THR A 226 -22.65 -10.76 -11.48
C THR A 226 -21.26 -11.29 -11.14
N LEU A 227 -21.22 -12.33 -10.33
CA LEU A 227 -20.00 -13.07 -10.01
C LEU A 227 -20.14 -14.46 -10.66
N ASP A 228 -19.47 -14.64 -11.80
CA ASP A 228 -19.66 -15.82 -12.65
C ASP A 228 -19.08 -17.09 -12.00
N SER A 229 -17.84 -17.04 -11.57
CA SER A 229 -17.19 -18.22 -10.97
C SER A 229 -15.96 -17.85 -10.12
N PHE A 230 -15.64 -18.75 -9.20
CA PHE A 230 -14.40 -18.77 -8.45
C PHE A 230 -13.76 -20.17 -8.59
N THR A 231 -12.45 -20.24 -8.76
CA THR A 231 -11.70 -21.50 -8.77
C THR A 231 -11.81 -22.21 -7.43
N ALA A 232 -11.74 -21.46 -6.32
CA ALA A 232 -12.03 -21.94 -4.97
C ALA A 232 -13.14 -21.08 -4.36
N GLN A 233 -14.07 -21.70 -3.66
CA GLN A 233 -15.16 -20.96 -3.04
C GLN A 233 -14.63 -20.01 -1.96
N PRO A 234 -15.03 -18.73 -1.96
CA PRO A 234 -14.66 -17.80 -0.92
C PRO A 234 -15.23 -18.21 0.45
N THR A 235 -14.45 -17.99 1.49
CA THR A 235 -14.91 -18.10 2.87
C THR A 235 -16.00 -17.06 3.19
N TYR A 236 -15.87 -15.88 2.55
CA TYR A 236 -16.82 -14.77 2.72
C TYR A 236 -16.81 -13.87 1.49
N ILE A 237 -17.98 -13.37 1.11
CA ILE A 237 -18.14 -12.33 0.10
C ILE A 237 -18.91 -11.16 0.74
N ALA A 238 -18.33 -9.97 0.68
CA ALA A 238 -18.98 -8.76 1.17
C ALA A 238 -20.26 -8.44 0.35
N PRO A 239 -21.29 -7.85 0.97
CA PRO A 239 -22.49 -7.41 0.28
C PRO A 239 -22.18 -6.54 -0.94
N GLU A 240 -23.06 -6.56 -1.93
CA GLU A 240 -22.86 -5.81 -3.18
C GLU A 240 -22.73 -4.30 -2.97
N THR A 241 -23.38 -3.78 -1.94
CA THR A 241 -23.36 -2.36 -1.56
C THR A 241 -22.25 -1.97 -0.61
N ALA A 242 -21.36 -2.92 -0.23
CA ALA A 242 -20.25 -2.59 0.67
C ALA A 242 -19.29 -1.63 -0.01
N PRO A 243 -18.84 -0.54 0.65
CA PRO A 243 -17.95 0.47 0.06
C PRO A 243 -16.63 -0.11 -0.49
N GLN A 244 -16.11 -1.16 0.16
CA GLN A 244 -14.99 -1.96 -0.30
C GLN A 244 -15.42 -3.42 -0.38
N ARG A 245 -16.21 -3.74 -1.40
CA ARG A 245 -16.66 -5.10 -1.62
C ARG A 245 -15.47 -6.00 -1.88
N THR A 246 -15.38 -7.10 -1.15
CA THR A 246 -14.21 -8.00 -1.18
C THR A 246 -14.67 -9.45 -1.06
N ALA A 247 -14.06 -10.34 -1.81
CA ALA A 247 -14.09 -11.77 -1.53
C ALA A 247 -12.88 -12.13 -0.65
N TYR A 248 -13.10 -12.99 0.32
CA TYR A 248 -12.09 -13.42 1.29
C TYR A 248 -11.97 -14.94 1.30
N TRP A 249 -10.74 -15.42 1.31
CA TRP A 249 -10.40 -16.83 1.51
C TRP A 249 -9.46 -16.98 2.69
N GLU A 250 -9.62 -18.05 3.40
CA GLU A 250 -8.73 -18.49 4.46
C GLU A 250 -8.54 -19.99 4.33
N ALA A 251 -7.30 -20.44 4.22
CA ALA A 251 -6.98 -21.84 4.01
C ALA A 251 -5.59 -22.18 4.56
N ASP A 252 -5.42 -23.44 4.93
CA ASP A 252 -4.13 -24.04 5.23
C ASP A 252 -3.66 -24.83 4.00
N LEU A 253 -2.56 -24.38 3.40
CA LEU A 253 -1.97 -24.99 2.21
C LEU A 253 -0.84 -25.95 2.62
N ALA A 254 -0.93 -27.20 2.16
CA ALA A 254 0.12 -28.20 2.24
C ALA A 254 0.88 -28.28 0.90
N GLU A 255 1.98 -29.07 0.89
CA GLU A 255 2.78 -29.36 -0.30
C GLU A 255 1.97 -30.12 -1.35
#